data_451d30e23f59499fb3f7ee1980e98058
#
_entry.id   451d30e23f59499fb3f7ee1980e98058
#
_cell.length_a   1.000
_cell.length_b   1.000
_cell.length_c   1.000
_cell.angle_alpha   90.00
_cell.angle_beta   90.00
_cell.angle_gamma   90.00
#
_symmetry.space_group_name_H-M   'P 1'
#
loop_
_entity.id
_entity.type
_entity.pdbx_description
1 polymer ?
#
loop_
_entity_poly.entity_id
_entity_poly.type
_entity_poly.pdbx_seq_one_letter_code
_entity_poly.pdbx_strand_id
1 'polypeptide(L)'
;MIEKGTIMESEAEPSSKELLKIYDTTLAEKLMQKLLPMIQNCVKQTRSEKVVVAVSGGSGSGKTVTALLLSCFLKEKGIENYILSGDAYPHRIPKYNDAERLQIFRENAIVGMLKEQTYTEERCTIIQEFQKAGNDADEKHVGKYSWYESYLRNGRRALENYLGTEKEINFEEVNRLVHAFKAGGEKLWVRHMGREETELWYEEKDFTGIKVLLVEWTHSNSEYYSGVDIPIYLDSTPQETLQSRLERNRDQWIDNPFTMMVLDIEQKMLKKQSEKAKLIVTRDGTVLDRKEYAQFVPKLQK
;
A
#
# COMPACT_ATOMS: atom_id res chain seq x y z
N MET A 1 8.14 -22.35 -12.35
CA MET A 1 7.24 -22.61 -11.21
C MET A 1 8.12 -22.71 -9.99
N ILE A 2 8.29 -21.62 -9.25
CA ILE A 2 9.01 -21.65 -7.96
C ILE A 2 7.93 -21.37 -6.92
N GLU A 3 7.64 -22.37 -6.13
CA GLU A 3 6.76 -22.29 -4.96
C GLU A 3 7.33 -21.27 -3.98
N LYS A 4 6.58 -20.21 -3.71
CA LYS A 4 6.85 -19.25 -2.64
C LYS A 4 5.93 -19.55 -1.46
N GLY A 5 6.24 -20.62 -0.78
CA GLY A 5 5.74 -20.91 0.54
C GLY A 5 6.91 -21.38 1.39
N THR A 6 7.12 -20.73 2.51
CA THR A 6 8.09 -21.10 3.56
C THR A 6 9.51 -20.61 3.26
N ILE A 7 9.86 -19.45 3.78
CA ILE A 7 11.28 -19.16 4.02
C ILE A 7 11.69 -20.10 5.15
N MET A 8 12.24 -21.26 4.76
CA MET A 8 13.02 -22.08 5.68
C MET A 8 14.35 -21.38 5.92
N GLU A 9 14.72 -21.24 7.18
CA GLU A 9 16.06 -20.84 7.62
C GLU A 9 17.13 -21.59 6.85
N SER A 10 18.06 -20.85 6.24
CA SER A 10 19.41 -21.23 5.76
C SER A 10 19.73 -21.05 4.27
N GLU A 11 18.97 -20.32 3.48
CA GLU A 11 19.55 -19.80 2.23
C GLU A 11 19.92 -18.33 2.45
N ALA A 12 21.21 -18.00 2.26
CA ALA A 12 21.70 -16.64 2.36
C ALA A 12 20.88 -15.73 1.43
N GLU A 13 20.38 -14.60 1.94
CA GLU A 13 19.66 -13.63 1.11
C GLU A 13 20.48 -13.32 -0.15
N PRO A 14 19.89 -13.37 -1.35
CA PRO A 14 20.61 -13.14 -2.59
C PRO A 14 21.31 -11.76 -2.53
N SER A 15 22.56 -11.74 -2.94
CA SER A 15 23.35 -10.51 -2.96
C SER A 15 22.70 -9.45 -3.87
N SER A 16 22.98 -8.17 -3.63
CA SER A 16 22.49 -7.08 -4.48
C SER A 16 22.79 -7.32 -5.97
N LYS A 17 23.95 -7.90 -6.29
CA LYS A 17 24.34 -8.24 -7.66
C LYS A 17 23.50 -9.34 -8.30
N GLU A 18 23.07 -10.31 -7.52
CA GLU A 18 22.19 -11.39 -8.00
C GLU A 18 20.77 -10.87 -8.25
N LEU A 19 20.26 -10.05 -7.34
CA LEU A 19 18.94 -9.42 -7.50
C LEU A 19 18.87 -8.54 -8.76
N LEU A 20 19.90 -7.73 -9.03
CA LEU A 20 19.97 -6.88 -10.22
C LEU A 20 20.05 -7.68 -11.54
N LYS A 21 20.42 -8.97 -11.51
CA LYS A 21 20.38 -9.85 -12.69
C LYS A 21 19.00 -10.49 -12.92
N ILE A 22 18.21 -10.64 -11.89
CA ILE A 22 16.92 -11.34 -11.95
C ILE A 22 15.77 -10.40 -12.40
N TYR A 23 15.85 -9.11 -12.04
CA TYR A 23 14.79 -8.14 -12.29
C TYR A 23 15.15 -7.16 -13.41
N ASP A 24 14.14 -6.66 -14.13
CA ASP A 24 14.32 -5.51 -15.02
C ASP A 24 14.65 -4.26 -14.18
N THR A 25 15.87 -3.74 -14.35
CA THR A 25 16.41 -2.62 -13.59
C THR A 25 16.09 -1.26 -14.19
N THR A 26 15.56 -1.23 -15.42
CA THR A 26 15.39 0.00 -16.21
C THR A 26 14.64 1.10 -15.46
N LEU A 27 13.54 0.74 -14.77
CA LEU A 27 12.77 1.69 -13.99
C LEU A 27 13.55 2.22 -12.79
N ALA A 28 14.20 1.33 -12.05
CA ALA A 28 14.95 1.69 -10.86
C ALA A 28 16.17 2.56 -11.18
N GLU A 29 16.81 2.34 -12.31
CA GLU A 29 17.90 3.19 -12.82
C GLU A 29 17.41 4.61 -13.12
N LYS A 30 16.28 4.75 -13.84
CA LYS A 30 15.64 6.06 -14.09
C LYS A 30 15.25 6.77 -12.80
N LEU A 31 14.69 6.02 -11.83
CA LEU A 31 14.37 6.56 -10.51
C LEU A 31 15.62 7.03 -9.78
N MET A 32 16.69 6.25 -9.77
CA MET A 32 17.95 6.60 -9.09
C MET A 32 18.58 7.87 -9.64
N GLN A 33 18.50 8.11 -10.96
CA GLN A 33 19.01 9.34 -11.57
C GLN A 33 18.36 10.61 -10.99
N LYS A 34 17.05 10.56 -10.66
CA LYS A 34 16.33 11.68 -10.03
C LYS A 34 16.42 11.62 -8.49
N LEU A 35 16.41 10.45 -7.89
CA LEU A 35 16.38 10.24 -6.44
C LEU A 35 17.69 10.63 -5.76
N LEU A 36 18.84 10.24 -6.32
CA LEU A 36 20.15 10.48 -5.69
C LEU A 36 20.44 11.97 -5.46
N PRO A 37 20.25 12.87 -6.43
CA PRO A 37 20.38 14.31 -6.19
C PRO A 37 19.41 14.82 -5.11
N MET A 38 18.19 14.27 -5.02
CA MET A 38 17.23 14.66 -3.99
C MET A 38 17.67 14.24 -2.59
N ILE A 39 18.21 13.03 -2.43
CA ILE A 39 18.80 12.56 -1.17
C ILE A 39 19.94 13.49 -0.75
N GLN A 40 20.87 13.79 -1.65
CA GLN A 40 21.98 14.72 -1.38
C GLN A 40 21.51 16.11 -0.97
N ASN A 41 20.45 16.62 -1.60
CA ASN A 41 19.86 17.91 -1.24
C ASN A 41 19.19 17.86 0.14
N CYS A 42 18.46 16.78 0.47
CA CYS A 42 17.88 16.62 1.81
C CYS A 42 18.97 16.66 2.89
N VAL A 43 20.05 15.90 2.72
CA VAL A 43 21.19 15.89 3.66
C VAL A 43 21.76 17.30 3.86
N LYS A 44 21.96 18.05 2.77
CA LYS A 44 22.49 19.43 2.84
C LYS A 44 21.53 20.39 3.57
N GLN A 45 20.24 20.29 3.32
CA GLN A 45 19.22 21.20 3.87
C GLN A 45 18.92 20.92 5.33
N THR A 46 18.81 19.66 5.72
CA THR A 46 18.44 19.26 7.09
C THR A 46 19.64 19.18 8.02
N ARG A 47 20.86 19.15 7.49
CA ARG A 47 22.10 18.83 8.22
C ARG A 47 22.03 17.47 8.93
N SER A 48 21.15 16.59 8.48
CA SER A 48 21.01 15.24 8.96
C SER A 48 21.38 14.26 7.85
N GLU A 49 22.15 13.25 8.19
CA GLU A 49 22.46 12.16 7.23
C GLU A 49 21.32 11.15 7.07
N LYS A 50 20.25 11.26 7.85
CA LYS A 50 19.11 10.34 7.84
C LYS A 50 18.01 10.87 6.92
N VAL A 51 17.70 10.12 5.86
CA VAL A 51 16.70 10.47 4.85
C VAL A 51 15.64 9.38 4.76
N VAL A 52 14.38 9.74 4.73
CA VAL A 52 13.25 8.82 4.59
C VAL A 52 12.65 8.95 3.19
N VAL A 53 12.70 7.87 2.44
CA VAL A 53 12.12 7.74 1.10
C VAL A 53 10.90 6.83 1.19
N ALA A 54 9.74 7.30 0.77
CA ALA A 54 8.52 6.50 0.75
C ALA A 54 8.22 6.04 -0.68
N VAL A 55 7.88 4.75 -0.85
CA VAL A 55 7.45 4.16 -2.13
C VAL A 55 6.00 3.70 -1.97
N SER A 56 5.07 4.50 -2.48
CA SER A 56 3.62 4.25 -2.43
C SER A 56 3.06 3.78 -3.77
N GLY A 57 1.90 3.18 -3.74
CA GLY A 57 1.17 2.72 -4.92
C GLY A 57 0.18 1.63 -4.59
N GLY A 58 -0.71 1.29 -5.50
CA GLY A 58 -1.74 0.27 -5.33
C GLY A 58 -1.19 -1.15 -5.20
N SER A 59 -2.05 -2.08 -4.85
CA SER A 59 -1.70 -3.50 -4.86
C SER A 59 -1.28 -3.94 -6.28
N GLY A 60 -0.15 -4.64 -6.39
CA GLY A 60 0.38 -5.10 -7.68
C GLY A 60 1.16 -4.06 -8.48
N SER A 61 1.35 -2.83 -7.99
CA SER A 61 2.08 -1.76 -8.70
C SER A 61 3.61 -1.92 -8.74
N GLY A 62 4.17 -2.94 -8.08
CA GLY A 62 5.60 -3.19 -8.08
C GLY A 62 6.40 -2.48 -6.98
N LYS A 63 5.74 -1.95 -5.93
CA LYS A 63 6.41 -1.26 -4.80
C LYS A 63 7.58 -2.02 -4.21
N THR A 64 7.36 -3.28 -3.86
CA THR A 64 8.37 -4.14 -3.20
C THR A 64 9.59 -4.34 -4.09
N VAL A 65 9.39 -4.63 -5.38
CA VAL A 65 10.48 -4.79 -6.35
C VAL A 65 11.21 -3.45 -6.54
N THR A 66 10.48 -2.35 -6.67
CA THR A 66 11.07 -1.01 -6.79
C THR A 66 11.94 -0.68 -5.57
N ALA A 67 11.42 -0.87 -4.35
CA ALA A 67 12.17 -0.61 -3.12
C ALA A 67 13.42 -1.50 -3.02
N LEU A 68 13.32 -2.77 -3.39
CA LEU A 68 14.44 -3.71 -3.40
C LEU A 68 15.56 -3.26 -4.36
N LEU A 69 15.19 -2.90 -5.59
CA LEU A 69 16.17 -2.44 -6.59
C LEU A 69 16.79 -1.09 -6.19
N LEU A 70 16.01 -0.15 -5.65
CA LEU A 70 16.54 1.10 -5.11
C LEU A 70 17.52 0.83 -3.96
N SER A 71 17.21 -0.10 -3.07
CA SER A 71 18.12 -0.52 -2.00
C SER A 71 19.44 -1.03 -2.54
N CYS A 72 19.40 -1.90 -3.56
CA CYS A 72 20.61 -2.41 -4.21
C CYS A 72 21.46 -1.28 -4.81
N PHE A 73 20.86 -0.38 -5.58
CA PHE A 73 21.58 0.75 -6.18
C PHE A 73 22.15 1.73 -5.14
N LEU A 74 21.44 1.98 -4.05
CA LEU A 74 21.96 2.80 -2.95
C LEU A 74 23.20 2.16 -2.33
N LYS A 75 23.18 0.84 -2.06
CA LYS A 75 24.33 0.10 -1.54
C LYS A 75 25.52 0.14 -2.49
N GLU A 76 25.31 0.02 -3.80
CA GLU A 76 26.39 0.18 -4.81
C GLU A 76 27.04 1.58 -4.79
N LYS A 77 26.29 2.59 -4.35
CA LYS A 77 26.80 3.97 -4.13
C LYS A 77 27.39 4.19 -2.74
N GLY A 78 27.53 3.14 -1.91
CA GLY A 78 28.02 3.26 -0.53
C GLY A 78 27.02 3.94 0.41
N ILE A 79 25.73 3.92 0.08
CA ILE A 79 24.65 4.48 0.90
C ILE A 79 23.90 3.32 1.56
N GLU A 80 24.24 3.07 2.83
CA GLU A 80 23.57 2.04 3.62
C GLU A 80 22.11 2.43 3.86
N ASN A 81 21.22 1.45 3.69
CA ASN A 81 19.80 1.67 3.74
C ASN A 81 19.06 0.47 4.33
N TYR A 82 17.83 0.71 4.79
CA TYR A 82 16.92 -0.31 5.29
C TYR A 82 15.55 -0.18 4.63
N ILE A 83 14.95 -1.31 4.22
CA ILE A 83 13.58 -1.34 3.69
C ILE A 83 12.64 -1.67 4.85
N LEU A 84 11.74 -0.73 5.15
CA LEU A 84 10.65 -0.91 6.10
C LEU A 84 9.39 -1.26 5.33
N SER A 85 8.88 -2.47 5.51
CA SER A 85 7.58 -2.86 4.97
C SER A 85 6.44 -2.34 5.84
N GLY A 86 5.57 -1.53 5.26
CA GLY A 86 4.39 -1.02 5.94
C GLY A 86 3.27 -2.05 6.12
N ASP A 87 3.35 -3.18 5.42
CA ASP A 87 2.36 -4.26 5.54
C ASP A 87 2.35 -4.92 6.93
N ALA A 88 3.35 -4.66 7.76
CA ALA A 88 3.40 -5.11 9.15
C ALA A 88 2.57 -4.25 10.12
N TYR A 89 2.05 -3.09 9.70
CA TYR A 89 1.43 -2.11 10.61
C TYR A 89 -0.11 -2.05 10.66
N PRO A 90 -0.93 -2.81 9.89
CA PRO A 90 -2.33 -2.97 10.24
C PRO A 90 -2.48 -3.48 11.69
N HIS A 91 -3.60 -3.15 12.33
CA HIS A 91 -3.88 -3.66 13.69
C HIS A 91 -4.09 -5.17 13.71
N ARG A 92 -4.51 -5.74 12.58
CA ARG A 92 -4.85 -7.16 12.41
C ARG A 92 -4.02 -7.80 11.31
N ILE A 93 -3.76 -9.09 11.43
CA ILE A 93 -3.18 -9.89 10.33
C ILE A 93 -4.10 -9.85 9.11
N PRO A 94 -3.59 -10.07 7.89
CA PRO A 94 -4.36 -9.90 6.64
C PRO A 94 -5.74 -10.58 6.65
N LYS A 95 -5.81 -11.83 7.10
CA LYS A 95 -7.05 -12.61 7.19
C LYS A 95 -8.16 -11.92 8.01
N TYR A 96 -7.80 -11.39 9.17
CA TYR A 96 -8.76 -10.71 10.04
C TYR A 96 -9.02 -9.28 9.61
N ASN A 97 -8.08 -8.65 8.94
CA ASN A 97 -8.28 -7.32 8.37
C ASN A 97 -9.33 -7.36 7.25
N ASP A 98 -9.29 -8.36 6.38
CA ASP A 98 -10.28 -8.55 5.32
C ASP A 98 -11.66 -8.90 5.88
N ALA A 99 -11.73 -9.74 6.91
CA ALA A 99 -12.97 -10.07 7.61
C ALA A 99 -13.60 -8.84 8.27
N GLU A 100 -12.81 -8.00 8.93
CA GLU A 100 -13.25 -6.76 9.55
C GLU A 100 -13.78 -5.75 8.52
N ARG A 101 -13.08 -5.58 7.40
CA ARG A 101 -13.52 -4.73 6.29
C ARG A 101 -14.90 -5.15 5.77
N LEU A 102 -15.10 -6.48 5.58
CA LEU A 102 -16.37 -7.03 5.12
C LEU A 102 -17.47 -6.85 6.17
N GLN A 103 -17.16 -7.04 7.44
CA GLN A 103 -18.12 -6.80 8.53
C GLN A 103 -18.54 -5.33 8.59
N ILE A 104 -17.58 -4.39 8.52
CA ILE A 104 -17.86 -2.94 8.50
C ILE A 104 -18.79 -2.58 7.34
N PHE A 105 -18.51 -3.11 6.15
CA PHE A 105 -19.36 -2.90 4.98
C PHE A 105 -20.79 -3.38 5.25
N ARG A 106 -20.99 -4.63 5.62
CA ARG A 106 -22.30 -5.28 5.78
C ARG A 106 -23.12 -4.66 6.89
N GLU A 107 -22.52 -4.46 8.05
CA GLU A 107 -23.21 -3.90 9.21
C GLU A 107 -23.68 -2.48 8.93
N ASN A 108 -22.80 -1.62 8.42
CA ASN A 108 -23.15 -0.23 8.16
C ASN A 108 -24.08 -0.05 6.95
N ALA A 109 -24.05 -0.96 5.98
CA ALA A 109 -25.01 -1.00 4.90
C ALA A 109 -26.44 -1.19 5.45
N ILE A 110 -26.62 -2.18 6.34
CA ILE A 110 -27.92 -2.46 6.97
C ILE A 110 -28.35 -1.29 7.89
N VAL A 111 -27.44 -0.82 8.75
CA VAL A 111 -27.73 0.32 9.65
C VAL A 111 -28.10 1.57 8.87
N GLY A 112 -27.45 1.82 7.73
CA GLY A 112 -27.80 2.92 6.83
C GLY A 112 -29.20 2.79 6.26
N MET A 113 -29.56 1.59 5.79
CA MET A 113 -30.93 1.31 5.31
C MET A 113 -32.00 1.52 6.38
N LEU A 114 -31.71 1.15 7.63
CA LEU A 114 -32.63 1.40 8.76
C LEU A 114 -32.82 2.92 8.97
N LYS A 115 -31.75 3.69 8.96
CA LYS A 115 -31.81 5.16 9.09
C LYS A 115 -32.57 5.84 7.95
N GLU A 116 -32.45 5.30 6.74
CA GLU A 116 -33.14 5.79 5.54
C GLU A 116 -34.55 5.22 5.38
N GLN A 117 -35.02 4.40 6.33
CA GLN A 117 -36.34 3.75 6.30
C GLN A 117 -36.55 2.88 5.03
N THR A 118 -35.44 2.35 4.48
CA THR A 118 -35.46 1.48 3.29
C THR A 118 -35.33 0.01 3.62
N TYR A 119 -35.13 -0.35 4.89
CA TYR A 119 -35.01 -1.74 5.35
C TYR A 119 -36.39 -2.39 5.56
N THR A 120 -36.55 -3.61 5.07
CA THR A 120 -37.75 -4.45 5.31
C THR A 120 -37.28 -5.92 5.49
N GLU A 121 -38.13 -6.78 6.08
CA GLU A 121 -37.83 -8.22 6.25
C GLU A 121 -37.62 -8.92 4.89
N GLU A 122 -38.43 -8.55 3.88
CA GLU A 122 -38.25 -9.08 2.53
C GLU A 122 -36.90 -8.71 1.94
N ARG A 123 -36.48 -7.44 2.05
CA ARG A 123 -35.18 -6.97 1.59
C ARG A 123 -34.04 -7.61 2.36
N CYS A 124 -34.22 -7.84 3.67
CA CYS A 124 -33.25 -8.57 4.49
C CYS A 124 -32.99 -9.98 3.95
N THR A 125 -34.03 -10.70 3.60
CA THR A 125 -33.91 -12.05 3.02
C THR A 125 -33.08 -12.03 1.73
N ILE A 126 -33.35 -11.09 0.84
CA ILE A 126 -32.58 -10.91 -0.42
C ILE A 126 -31.11 -10.55 -0.14
N ILE A 127 -30.85 -9.64 0.81
CA ILE A 127 -29.49 -9.28 1.21
C ILE A 127 -28.74 -10.50 1.74
N GLN A 128 -29.37 -11.30 2.60
CA GLN A 128 -28.77 -12.52 3.16
C GLN A 128 -28.42 -13.55 2.08
N GLU A 129 -29.24 -13.69 1.03
CA GLU A 129 -28.92 -14.55 -0.11
C GLU A 129 -27.66 -14.09 -0.83
N PHE A 130 -27.53 -12.78 -1.09
CA PHE A 130 -26.35 -12.21 -1.72
C PHE A 130 -25.09 -12.30 -0.82
N GLN A 131 -25.26 -12.11 0.48
CA GLN A 131 -24.17 -12.29 1.45
C GLN A 131 -23.67 -13.75 1.49
N LYS A 132 -24.58 -14.73 1.45
CA LYS A 132 -24.23 -16.15 1.37
C LYS A 132 -23.51 -16.50 0.07
N ALA A 133 -23.91 -15.87 -1.03
CA ALA A 133 -23.27 -16.02 -2.33
C ALA A 133 -21.93 -15.26 -2.46
N GLY A 134 -21.57 -14.41 -1.47
CA GLY A 134 -20.36 -13.60 -1.49
C GLY A 134 -20.35 -12.50 -2.57
N ASN A 135 -21.51 -12.08 -3.05
CA ASN A 135 -21.67 -11.09 -4.12
C ASN A 135 -22.51 -9.87 -3.70
N ASP A 136 -22.72 -9.69 -2.41
CA ASP A 136 -23.52 -8.61 -1.85
C ASP A 136 -22.96 -7.18 -2.08
N ALA A 137 -21.71 -7.06 -2.54
CA ALA A 137 -21.14 -5.79 -2.97
C ALA A 137 -21.25 -5.54 -4.50
N ASP A 138 -21.95 -6.40 -5.26
CA ASP A 138 -22.07 -6.24 -6.71
C ASP A 138 -23.09 -5.16 -7.08
N GLU A 139 -22.62 -4.12 -7.76
CA GLU A 139 -23.44 -3.00 -8.26
C GLU A 139 -24.54 -3.44 -9.24
N LYS A 140 -24.40 -4.60 -9.88
CA LYS A 140 -25.42 -5.15 -10.80
C LYS A 140 -26.78 -5.40 -10.11
N HIS A 141 -26.77 -5.63 -8.80
CA HIS A 141 -28.02 -5.82 -8.04
C HIS A 141 -28.94 -4.59 -8.09
N VAL A 142 -28.40 -3.37 -8.26
CA VAL A 142 -29.17 -2.14 -8.40
C VAL A 142 -30.09 -2.19 -9.63
N GLY A 143 -29.65 -2.82 -10.71
CA GLY A 143 -30.46 -2.96 -11.93
C GLY A 143 -31.76 -3.78 -11.72
N LYS A 144 -31.73 -4.73 -10.78
CA LYS A 144 -32.92 -5.53 -10.41
C LYS A 144 -33.67 -4.92 -9.23
N TYR A 145 -32.98 -4.32 -8.29
CA TYR A 145 -33.52 -3.79 -7.04
C TYR A 145 -33.00 -2.37 -6.81
N SER A 146 -33.76 -1.35 -7.23
CA SER A 146 -33.34 0.06 -7.08
C SER A 146 -33.04 0.47 -5.63
N TRP A 147 -33.70 -0.15 -4.65
CA TRP A 147 -33.46 0.09 -3.22
C TRP A 147 -32.08 -0.42 -2.76
N TYR A 148 -31.43 -1.34 -3.53
CA TYR A 148 -30.12 -1.90 -3.20
C TYR A 148 -29.00 -0.86 -3.27
N GLU A 149 -29.24 0.26 -3.97
CA GLU A 149 -28.32 1.40 -3.98
C GLU A 149 -28.08 1.94 -2.56
N SER A 150 -29.11 1.97 -1.71
CA SER A 150 -28.97 2.37 -0.30
C SER A 150 -28.00 1.46 0.46
N TYR A 151 -28.12 0.13 0.27
CA TYR A 151 -27.20 -0.86 0.86
C TYR A 151 -25.75 -0.59 0.44
N LEU A 152 -25.47 -0.53 -0.85
CA LEU A 152 -24.12 -0.35 -1.38
C LEU A 152 -23.52 0.98 -0.96
N ARG A 153 -24.25 2.06 -1.07
CA ARG A 153 -23.80 3.42 -0.73
C ARG A 153 -23.40 3.53 0.74
N ASN A 154 -24.23 3.03 1.66
CA ASN A 154 -23.96 3.11 3.09
C ASN A 154 -22.78 2.22 3.51
N GLY A 155 -22.68 1.01 2.97
CA GLY A 155 -21.55 0.12 3.20
C GLY A 155 -20.24 0.70 2.66
N ARG A 156 -20.26 1.21 1.42
CA ARG A 156 -19.10 1.88 0.81
C ARG A 156 -18.64 3.08 1.64
N ARG A 157 -19.54 3.93 2.07
CA ARG A 157 -19.24 5.10 2.89
C ARG A 157 -18.56 4.72 4.21
N ALA A 158 -18.98 3.61 4.81
CA ALA A 158 -18.35 3.10 6.03
C ALA A 158 -16.93 2.63 5.78
N LEU A 159 -16.68 1.94 4.66
CA LEU A 159 -15.34 1.55 4.24
C LEU A 159 -14.44 2.76 3.97
N GLU A 160 -14.95 3.79 3.28
CA GLU A 160 -14.21 5.04 3.02
C GLU A 160 -13.77 5.74 4.31
N ASN A 161 -14.53 5.58 5.42
CA ASN A 161 -14.21 6.11 6.74
C ASN A 161 -13.32 5.18 7.60
N TYR A 162 -12.96 4.02 7.09
CA TYR A 162 -12.15 3.02 7.78
C TYR A 162 -10.82 2.75 7.09
N LEU A 163 -10.86 2.52 5.76
CA LEU A 163 -9.70 2.10 4.99
C LEU A 163 -8.59 3.15 5.02
N GLY A 164 -7.37 2.70 5.31
CA GLY A 164 -6.19 3.55 5.35
C GLY A 164 -6.20 4.60 6.45
N THR A 165 -7.07 4.48 7.45
CA THR A 165 -7.13 5.37 8.62
C THR A 165 -6.48 4.71 9.86
N GLU A 166 -6.35 5.47 10.95
CA GLU A 166 -5.85 4.98 12.24
C GLU A 166 -6.73 3.87 12.87
N LYS A 167 -7.94 3.68 12.39
CA LYS A 167 -8.82 2.57 12.83
C LYS A 167 -8.33 1.22 12.28
N GLU A 168 -7.74 1.22 11.12
CA GLU A 168 -7.22 0.04 10.44
C GLU A 168 -5.73 -0.16 10.73
N ILE A 169 -4.99 0.94 10.86
CA ILE A 169 -3.53 0.98 10.77
C ILE A 169 -2.94 1.66 12.00
N ASN A 170 -1.90 1.08 12.55
CA ASN A 170 -1.12 1.63 13.65
C ASN A 170 -0.08 2.65 13.13
N PHE A 171 -0.57 3.82 12.68
CA PHE A 171 0.30 4.90 12.24
C PHE A 171 1.17 5.49 13.34
N GLU A 172 0.74 5.41 14.60
CA GLU A 172 1.53 5.87 15.74
C GLU A 172 2.87 5.13 15.81
N GLU A 173 2.85 3.82 15.61
CA GLU A 173 4.06 3.01 15.64
C GLU A 173 4.99 3.31 14.46
N VAL A 174 4.44 3.51 13.25
CA VAL A 174 5.22 3.96 12.08
C VAL A 174 5.87 5.32 12.34
N ASN A 175 5.09 6.26 12.87
CA ASN A 175 5.58 7.59 13.26
C ASN A 175 6.75 7.49 14.24
N ARG A 176 6.56 6.71 15.32
CA ARG A 176 7.59 6.53 16.34
C ARG A 176 8.90 6.02 15.74
N LEU A 177 8.84 5.00 14.86
CA LEU A 177 10.03 4.43 14.23
C LEU A 177 10.70 5.45 13.28
N VAL A 178 9.93 6.11 12.41
CA VAL A 178 10.45 7.11 11.46
C VAL A 178 11.10 8.27 12.19
N HIS A 179 10.48 8.79 13.25
CA HIS A 179 11.04 9.88 14.04
C HIS A 179 12.28 9.46 14.83
N ALA A 180 12.29 8.25 15.41
CA ALA A 180 13.47 7.70 16.10
C ALA A 180 14.65 7.54 15.13
N PHE A 181 14.40 7.02 13.91
CA PHE A 181 15.40 6.93 12.86
C PHE A 181 15.97 8.32 12.50
N LYS A 182 15.10 9.30 12.25
CA LYS A 182 15.53 10.69 11.90
C LYS A 182 16.28 11.37 13.03
N ALA A 183 15.97 11.05 14.27
CA ALA A 183 16.69 11.55 15.45
C ALA A 183 18.07 10.89 15.66
N GLY A 184 18.44 9.90 14.81
CA GLY A 184 19.71 9.20 14.90
C GLY A 184 19.71 8.00 15.84
N GLY A 185 18.52 7.43 16.12
CA GLY A 185 18.42 6.20 16.91
C GLY A 185 19.27 5.07 16.31
N GLU A 186 20.13 4.48 17.12
CA GLU A 186 21.08 3.45 16.68
C GLU A 186 20.47 2.06 16.68
N LYS A 187 19.64 1.75 17.66
CA LYS A 187 18.94 0.47 17.77
C LYS A 187 17.44 0.70 17.86
N LEU A 188 16.71 0.16 16.91
CA LEU A 188 15.27 0.36 16.80
C LEU A 188 14.56 -1.01 16.70
N TRP A 189 13.45 -1.13 17.41
CA TRP A 189 12.58 -2.28 17.30
C TRP A 189 11.69 -2.13 16.07
N VAL A 190 11.82 -3.08 15.13
CA VAL A 190 11.02 -3.14 13.90
C VAL A 190 9.99 -4.25 14.04
N ARG A 191 8.74 -3.90 13.74
CA ARG A 191 7.61 -4.84 13.75
C ARG A 191 7.59 -5.66 12.48
N HIS A 192 7.34 -6.96 12.65
CA HIS A 192 7.08 -7.90 11.57
C HIS A 192 5.71 -8.56 11.79
N MET A 193 5.00 -8.79 10.70
CA MET A 193 3.70 -9.46 10.71
C MET A 193 3.62 -10.43 9.54
N GLY A 194 3.34 -11.69 9.85
CA GLY A 194 3.05 -12.72 8.85
C GLY A 194 1.55 -12.85 8.58
N ARG A 195 1.12 -14.04 8.21
CA ARG A 195 -0.28 -14.34 7.86
C ARG A 195 -1.05 -15.03 8.98
N GLU A 196 -0.33 -15.61 9.95
CA GLU A 196 -0.90 -16.30 11.09
C GLU A 196 -0.74 -15.46 12.37
N GLU A 197 -1.59 -15.68 13.35
CA GLU A 197 -1.58 -14.95 14.63
C GLU A 197 -0.26 -15.06 15.39
N THR A 198 0.44 -16.19 15.23
CA THR A 198 1.73 -16.47 15.87
C THR A 198 2.91 -15.79 15.13
N GLU A 199 2.66 -15.17 14.01
CA GLU A 199 3.68 -14.53 13.18
C GLU A 199 3.70 -13.00 13.37
N LEU A 200 3.49 -12.53 14.57
CA LEU A 200 3.69 -11.14 14.96
C LEU A 200 4.88 -11.09 15.94
N TRP A 201 5.96 -10.44 15.53
CA TRP A 201 7.14 -10.29 16.37
C TRP A 201 7.85 -8.96 16.14
N TYR A 202 8.79 -8.65 17.00
CA TYR A 202 9.66 -7.49 16.89
C TYR A 202 11.11 -7.94 16.82
N GLU A 203 11.89 -7.26 16.01
CA GLU A 203 13.33 -7.48 15.88
C GLU A 203 14.08 -6.18 16.18
N GLU A 204 15.08 -6.25 17.05
CA GLU A 204 15.98 -5.11 17.24
C GLU A 204 16.97 -5.04 16.09
N LYS A 205 16.92 -3.96 15.32
CA LYS A 205 17.82 -3.69 14.20
C LYS A 205 18.81 -2.59 14.54
N ASP A 206 20.06 -2.78 14.08
CA ASP A 206 21.10 -1.75 14.15
C ASP A 206 20.96 -0.78 12.98
N PHE A 207 20.70 0.48 13.29
CA PHE A 207 20.55 1.58 12.35
C PHE A 207 21.76 2.54 12.36
N THR A 208 22.86 2.22 13.05
CA THR A 208 24.03 3.11 13.24
C THR A 208 24.56 3.60 11.89
N GLY A 209 24.78 2.71 10.93
CA GLY A 209 25.31 3.04 9.60
C GLY A 209 24.23 3.37 8.56
N ILE A 210 22.95 3.16 8.86
CA ILE A 210 21.85 3.34 7.89
C ILE A 210 21.62 4.82 7.64
N LYS A 211 21.72 5.26 6.39
CA LYS A 211 21.51 6.65 5.96
C LYS A 211 20.12 6.85 5.34
N VAL A 212 19.57 5.84 4.68
CA VAL A 212 18.27 5.93 4.01
C VAL A 212 17.30 4.87 4.57
N LEU A 213 16.13 5.30 5.02
CA LEU A 213 14.99 4.44 5.33
C LEU A 213 14.04 4.44 4.12
N LEU A 214 13.91 3.29 3.47
CA LEU A 214 12.96 3.08 2.37
C LEU A 214 11.65 2.52 2.97
N VAL A 215 10.60 3.33 3.06
CA VAL A 215 9.28 2.87 3.53
C VAL A 215 8.47 2.39 2.34
N GLU A 216 8.32 1.08 2.19
CA GLU A 216 7.58 0.44 1.12
C GLU A 216 6.19 0.06 1.61
N TRP A 217 5.15 0.71 1.06
CA TRP A 217 3.79 0.50 1.52
C TRP A 217 2.74 1.17 0.64
N THR A 218 1.51 0.64 0.62
CA THR A 218 0.37 1.31 -0.01
C THR A 218 0.12 2.69 0.62
N HIS A 219 0.22 2.80 1.94
CA HIS A 219 -0.06 4.02 2.70
C HIS A 219 1.19 4.85 3.04
N SER A 220 2.33 4.62 2.37
CA SER A 220 3.60 5.30 2.71
C SER A 220 3.59 6.82 2.48
N ASN A 221 2.61 7.35 1.75
CA ASN A 221 2.36 8.79 1.57
C ASN A 221 1.15 9.30 2.36
N SER A 222 0.67 8.54 3.36
CA SER A 222 -0.46 8.92 4.20
C SER A 222 -0.21 10.24 4.95
N GLU A 223 -1.30 10.92 5.29
CA GLU A 223 -1.28 12.12 6.15
C GLU A 223 -1.24 11.79 7.64
N TYR A 224 -1.48 10.53 8.01
CA TYR A 224 -1.50 10.07 9.40
C TYR A 224 -0.11 9.90 10.01
N TYR A 225 0.96 9.96 9.22
CA TYR A 225 2.31 9.98 9.75
C TYR A 225 3.19 10.98 9.00
N SER A 226 4.32 11.36 9.60
CA SER A 226 5.19 12.42 9.13
C SER A 226 6.65 11.96 9.05
N GLY A 227 7.53 12.85 8.60
CA GLY A 227 8.97 12.57 8.55
C GLY A 227 9.47 12.02 7.22
N VAL A 228 8.58 11.79 6.23
CA VAL A 228 8.98 11.41 4.87
C VAL A 228 9.61 12.60 4.16
N ASP A 229 10.83 12.42 3.66
CA ASP A 229 11.57 13.46 2.94
C ASP A 229 11.30 13.40 1.43
N ILE A 230 11.25 12.20 0.86
CA ILE A 230 11.08 11.99 -0.58
C ILE A 230 9.96 10.98 -0.84
N PRO A 231 8.71 11.44 -0.95
CA PRO A 231 7.60 10.58 -1.33
C PRO A 231 7.61 10.27 -2.82
N ILE A 232 7.56 8.97 -3.16
CA ILE A 232 7.45 8.43 -4.53
C ILE A 232 6.07 7.77 -4.67
N TYR A 233 5.42 7.97 -5.79
CA TYR A 233 4.15 7.33 -6.13
C TYR A 233 4.26 6.52 -7.41
N LEU A 234 3.89 5.24 -7.36
CA LEU A 234 3.75 4.37 -8.52
C LEU A 234 2.30 4.45 -9.00
N ASP A 235 2.09 5.22 -10.07
CA ASP A 235 0.76 5.48 -10.63
C ASP A 235 0.30 4.28 -11.47
N SER A 236 -0.74 3.62 -10.98
CA SER A 236 -1.37 2.47 -11.65
C SER A 236 -2.79 2.30 -11.15
N THR A 237 -3.68 1.84 -12.01
CA THR A 237 -5.06 1.51 -11.65
C THR A 237 -5.19 0.04 -11.22
N PRO A 238 -6.27 -0.32 -10.47
CA PRO A 238 -6.55 -1.72 -10.14
C PRO A 238 -6.67 -2.63 -11.37
N GLN A 239 -7.21 -2.12 -12.48
CA GLN A 239 -7.34 -2.86 -13.74
C GLN A 239 -5.96 -3.16 -14.34
N GLU A 240 -5.08 -2.18 -14.38
CA GLU A 240 -3.72 -2.33 -14.92
C GLU A 240 -2.86 -3.28 -14.10
N THR A 241 -3.11 -3.40 -12.80
CA THR A 241 -2.36 -4.29 -11.91
C THR A 241 -3.02 -5.67 -11.72
N LEU A 242 -4.16 -5.94 -12.36
CA LEU A 242 -4.91 -7.18 -12.20
C LEU A 242 -4.03 -8.41 -12.49
N GLN A 243 -3.33 -8.43 -13.63
CA GLN A 243 -2.48 -9.55 -14.01
C GLN A 243 -1.40 -9.83 -12.95
N SER A 244 -0.73 -8.79 -12.46
CA SER A 244 0.29 -8.92 -11.41
C SER A 244 -0.27 -9.42 -10.08
N ARG A 245 -1.54 -9.11 -9.77
CA ARG A 245 -2.22 -9.65 -8.58
C ARG A 245 -2.59 -11.12 -8.77
N LEU A 246 -3.10 -11.50 -9.95
CA LEU A 246 -3.41 -12.90 -10.29
C LEU A 246 -2.16 -13.79 -10.19
N GLU A 247 -1.03 -13.35 -10.74
CA GLU A 247 0.25 -14.09 -10.71
C GLU A 247 0.79 -14.29 -9.29
N ARG A 248 0.51 -13.36 -8.37
CA ARG A 248 0.91 -13.50 -6.96
C ARG A 248 0.12 -14.56 -6.20
N ASN A 249 -1.07 -14.93 -6.69
CA ASN A 249 -1.99 -15.91 -6.11
C ASN A 249 -2.14 -15.80 -4.57
N ARG A 250 -2.08 -14.57 -4.05
CA ARG A 250 -2.13 -14.31 -2.60
C ARG A 250 -3.56 -14.27 -2.08
N ASP A 251 -4.52 -13.89 -2.94
CA ASP A 251 -5.89 -13.63 -2.57
C ASP A 251 -6.82 -14.63 -3.28
N GLN A 252 -7.56 -15.41 -2.53
CA GLN A 252 -8.52 -16.41 -3.07
C GLN A 252 -9.69 -15.77 -3.85
N TRP A 253 -9.87 -14.43 -3.78
CA TRP A 253 -11.03 -13.70 -4.26
C TRP A 253 -10.68 -12.46 -5.08
N ILE A 254 -9.73 -12.57 -6.00
CA ILE A 254 -9.18 -11.41 -6.74
C ILE A 254 -10.24 -10.64 -7.53
N ASP A 255 -11.31 -11.32 -8.02
CA ASP A 255 -12.40 -10.74 -8.81
C ASP A 255 -13.72 -10.60 -8.05
N ASN A 256 -13.70 -10.72 -6.71
CA ASN A 256 -14.90 -10.53 -5.90
C ASN A 256 -15.32 -9.05 -5.94
N PRO A 257 -16.63 -8.74 -6.12
CA PRO A 257 -17.14 -7.37 -6.14
C PRO A 257 -16.74 -6.55 -4.91
N PHE A 258 -16.67 -7.17 -3.73
CA PHE A 258 -16.21 -6.50 -2.51
C PHE A 258 -14.73 -6.10 -2.60
N THR A 259 -13.86 -7.00 -3.03
CA THR A 259 -12.43 -6.71 -3.25
C THR A 259 -12.25 -5.56 -4.25
N MET A 260 -13.01 -5.56 -5.33
CA MET A 260 -12.95 -4.47 -6.32
C MET A 260 -13.42 -3.13 -5.73
N MET A 261 -14.43 -3.13 -4.87
CA MET A 261 -14.87 -1.94 -4.14
C MET A 261 -13.77 -1.40 -3.20
N VAL A 262 -13.11 -2.27 -2.46
CA VAL A 262 -11.98 -1.90 -1.58
C VAL A 262 -10.85 -1.27 -2.41
N LEU A 263 -10.45 -1.92 -3.50
CA LEU A 263 -9.38 -1.42 -4.38
C LEU A 263 -9.72 -0.07 -5.02
N ASP A 264 -10.99 0.16 -5.39
CA ASP A 264 -11.45 1.45 -5.95
C ASP A 264 -11.39 2.57 -4.88
N ILE A 265 -11.78 2.27 -3.65
CA ILE A 265 -11.66 3.22 -2.53
C ILE A 265 -10.18 3.53 -2.25
N GLU A 266 -9.34 2.50 -2.15
CA GLU A 266 -7.89 2.68 -1.96
C GLU A 266 -7.26 3.49 -3.10
N GLN A 267 -7.66 3.24 -4.35
CA GLN A 267 -7.16 3.98 -5.50
C GLN A 267 -7.49 5.49 -5.43
N LYS A 268 -8.72 5.84 -5.02
CA LYS A 268 -9.10 7.24 -4.82
C LYS A 268 -8.28 7.92 -3.74
N MET A 269 -8.02 7.21 -2.64
CA MET A 269 -7.19 7.68 -1.55
C MET A 269 -5.74 7.86 -2.01
N LEU A 270 -5.17 6.90 -2.72
CA LEU A 270 -3.80 6.96 -3.25
C LEU A 270 -3.64 8.11 -4.24
N LYS A 271 -4.63 8.35 -5.11
CA LYS A 271 -4.61 9.48 -6.03
C LYS A 271 -4.55 10.81 -5.29
N LYS A 272 -5.29 10.97 -4.18
CA LYS A 272 -5.19 12.14 -3.30
C LYS A 272 -3.82 12.23 -2.64
N GLN A 273 -3.29 11.12 -2.12
CA GLN A 273 -1.96 11.07 -1.52
C GLN A 273 -0.82 11.34 -2.52
N SER A 274 -1.02 11.04 -3.80
CA SER A 274 -0.05 11.32 -4.86
C SER A 274 0.27 12.82 -5.02
N GLU A 275 -0.60 13.70 -4.52
CA GLU A 275 -0.35 15.14 -4.49
C GLU A 275 0.87 15.52 -3.65
N LYS A 276 1.27 14.69 -2.70
CA LYS A 276 2.49 14.86 -1.90
C LYS A 276 3.74 14.35 -2.63
N ALA A 277 3.59 13.50 -3.65
CA ALA A 277 4.71 12.84 -4.30
C ALA A 277 5.67 13.85 -4.96
N LYS A 278 6.96 13.67 -4.71
CA LYS A 278 8.04 14.40 -5.37
C LYS A 278 8.44 13.73 -6.69
N LEU A 279 8.31 12.41 -6.76
CA LEU A 279 8.50 11.62 -7.96
C LEU A 279 7.27 10.76 -8.20
N ILE A 280 6.83 10.69 -9.45
CA ILE A 280 5.71 9.87 -9.89
C ILE A 280 6.20 8.98 -11.02
N VAL A 281 5.91 7.70 -10.90
CA VAL A 281 6.21 6.69 -11.92
C VAL A 281 4.91 6.32 -12.59
N THR A 282 4.81 6.57 -13.87
CA THR A 282 3.67 6.20 -14.70
C THR A 282 3.75 4.72 -15.09
N ARG A 283 2.65 4.15 -15.55
CA ARG A 283 2.54 2.74 -15.95
C ARG A 283 3.59 2.32 -17.01
N ASP A 284 3.91 3.19 -17.95
CA ASP A 284 4.92 2.95 -18.98
C ASP A 284 6.38 3.07 -18.47
N GLY A 285 6.58 3.25 -17.17
CA GLY A 285 7.89 3.39 -16.54
C GLY A 285 8.55 4.75 -16.76
N THR A 286 7.77 5.79 -17.12
CA THR A 286 8.27 7.16 -17.15
C THR A 286 8.34 7.72 -15.73
N VAL A 287 9.48 8.30 -15.37
CA VAL A 287 9.69 8.93 -14.05
C VAL A 287 9.57 10.44 -14.19
N LEU A 288 8.55 11.01 -13.57
CA LEU A 288 8.19 12.42 -13.67
C LEU A 288 8.32 13.10 -12.29
N ASP A 289 8.74 14.35 -12.27
CA ASP A 289 8.47 15.19 -11.12
C ASP A 289 7.01 15.69 -11.13
N ARG A 290 6.59 16.37 -10.06
CA ARG A 290 5.20 16.83 -9.95
C ARG A 290 4.79 17.80 -11.05
N LYS A 291 5.69 18.67 -11.51
CA LYS A 291 5.39 19.64 -12.57
C LYS A 291 5.25 18.96 -13.91
N GLU A 292 6.16 18.04 -14.21
CA GLU A 292 6.12 17.19 -15.41
C GLU A 292 4.83 16.35 -15.45
N TYR A 293 4.45 15.74 -14.32
CA TYR A 293 3.24 14.93 -14.20
C TYR A 293 1.96 15.74 -14.43
N ALA A 294 1.87 16.94 -13.85
CA ALA A 294 0.72 17.83 -14.08
C ALA A 294 0.52 18.20 -15.58
N GLN A 295 1.60 18.21 -16.38
CA GLN A 295 1.54 18.43 -17.82
C GLN A 295 1.27 17.15 -18.62
N PHE A 296 1.55 16.00 -18.01
CA PHE A 296 1.40 14.67 -18.63
C PHE A 296 -0.06 14.18 -18.58
N VAL A 297 -0.74 14.31 -17.44
CA VAL A 297 -2.12 13.82 -17.21
C VAL A 297 -3.14 14.34 -18.24
N PRO A 298 -3.16 15.62 -18.64
CA PRO A 298 -4.09 16.11 -19.66
C PRO A 298 -3.89 15.49 -21.03
N LYS A 299 -2.72 14.89 -21.31
CA LYS A 299 -2.42 14.23 -22.59
C LYS A 299 -2.95 12.81 -22.66
N LEU A 300 -3.14 12.15 -21.50
CA LEU A 300 -3.72 10.80 -21.41
C LEU A 300 -5.25 10.79 -21.51
N GLN A 301 -5.89 11.94 -21.30
CA GLN A 301 -7.35 12.10 -21.34
C GLN A 301 -7.88 12.55 -22.73
N LYS A 302 -7.01 12.73 -23.71
CA LYS A 302 -7.32 13.00 -25.12
C LYS A 302 -7.10 11.75 -25.96
#